data_b49729b7560ad659194f4074551eec04
#
_entry.id   b49729b7560ad659194f4074551eec04
#
_cell.length_a   1.000
_cell.length_b   1.000
_cell.length_c   1.000
_cell.angle_alpha   90.00
_cell.angle_beta   90.00
_cell.angle_gamma   90.00
#
_symmetry.space_group_name_H-M   'P 1'
#
loop_
_entity.id
_entity.type
_entity.pdbx_description
1 polymer ?
#
loop_
_entity_poly.entity_id
_entity_poly.type
_entity_poly.pdbx_seq_one_letter_code
_entity_poly.pdbx_strand_id
1 'polypeptide(L)'
;PKREIDKFKDQMKEIFEMSDLGLLAYYHGIEVTQSGGDISIKQSAYARKILKEAGILESNETIIPMDPRTRLTKTAEGTMVNSIEYKSLIGCLRYLLHTRPDLSYSVGLLSRFMQEP
;
A
#
# COMPACT_ATOMS: atom_id res chain seq x y z
N PRO A 1 -5.41 19.98 20.08
CA PRO A 1 -6.53 20.85 20.36
C PRO A 1 -6.88 21.72 19.16
N LYS A 2 -8.16 21.86 18.90
CA LYS A 2 -8.68 22.57 17.71
C LYS A 2 -8.17 24.02 17.64
N ARG A 3 -8.10 24.70 18.77
CA ARG A 3 -7.65 26.10 18.85
C ARG A 3 -6.19 26.30 18.40
N GLU A 4 -5.33 25.37 18.74
CA GLU A 4 -3.92 25.43 18.34
C GLU A 4 -3.73 25.13 16.87
N ILE A 5 -4.52 24.23 16.33
CA ILE A 5 -4.53 23.90 14.90
C ILE A 5 -5.01 25.11 14.09
N ASP A 6 -6.09 25.76 14.52
CA ASP A 6 -6.63 26.95 13.85
C ASP A 6 -5.60 28.10 13.86
N LYS A 7 -4.92 28.30 14.99
CA LYS A 7 -3.85 29.30 15.11
C LYS A 7 -2.68 28.98 14.15
N PHE A 8 -2.27 27.73 14.07
CA PHE A 8 -1.22 27.29 13.13
C PHE A 8 -1.62 27.54 11.68
N LYS A 9 -2.86 27.21 11.29
CA LYS A 9 -3.39 27.47 9.95
C LYS A 9 -3.36 28.95 9.59
N ASP A 10 -3.78 29.81 10.49
CA ASP A 10 -3.76 31.26 10.29
C ASP A 10 -2.34 31.80 10.08
N GLN A 11 -1.37 31.33 10.89
CA GLN A 11 0.05 31.69 10.75
C GLN A 11 0.61 31.22 9.40
N MET A 12 0.28 30.01 8.95
CA MET A 12 0.75 29.47 7.67
C MET A 12 0.16 30.23 6.48
N LYS A 13 -1.11 30.63 6.53
CA LYS A 13 -1.77 31.44 5.48
C LYS A 13 -1.16 32.84 5.33
N GLU A 14 -0.63 33.40 6.39
CA GLU A 14 0.09 34.69 6.34
C GLU A 14 1.44 34.58 5.60
N ILE A 15 2.11 33.41 5.67
CA ILE A 15 3.44 33.21 5.10
C ILE A 15 3.37 32.61 3.69
N PHE A 16 2.44 31.71 3.45
CA PHE A 16 2.29 30.96 2.19
C PHE A 16 0.93 31.19 1.57
N GLU A 17 0.90 31.20 0.23
CA GLU A 17 -0.34 31.07 -0.53
C GLU A 17 -0.82 29.63 -0.45
N MET A 18 -1.83 29.36 0.39
CA MET A 18 -2.35 28.02 0.65
C MET A 18 -3.83 28.04 0.98
N SER A 19 -4.49 26.91 0.74
CA SER A 19 -5.88 26.67 1.08
C SER A 19 -6.00 25.59 2.14
N ASP A 20 -6.98 25.70 3.02
CA ASP A 20 -7.36 24.65 3.95
C ASP A 20 -8.35 23.69 3.27
N LEU A 21 -7.96 22.44 3.11
CA LEU A 21 -8.79 21.40 2.48
C LEU A 21 -9.73 20.68 3.47
N GLY A 22 -9.72 21.08 4.74
CA GLY A 22 -10.51 20.45 5.80
C GLY A 22 -9.89 19.17 6.35
N LEU A 23 -10.74 18.25 6.84
CA LEU A 23 -10.28 16.96 7.35
C LEU A 23 -9.67 16.10 6.24
N LEU A 24 -8.54 15.47 6.55
CA LEU A 24 -7.88 14.56 5.63
C LEU A 24 -8.73 13.30 5.47
N ALA A 25 -9.23 13.04 4.26
CA ALA A 25 -10.00 11.85 3.91
C ALA A 25 -9.25 10.95 2.90
N TYR A 26 -8.36 11.54 2.11
CA TYR A 26 -7.62 10.87 1.06
C TYR A 26 -6.26 11.51 0.84
N TYR A 27 -5.19 10.73 0.81
CA TYR A 27 -3.84 11.22 0.60
C TYR A 27 -3.00 10.19 -0.17
N HIS A 28 -2.59 10.52 -1.38
CA HIS A 28 -1.77 9.67 -2.25
C HIS A 28 -2.27 8.22 -2.37
N GLY A 29 -3.57 8.02 -2.53
CA GLY A 29 -4.18 6.69 -2.63
C GLY A 29 -4.51 6.04 -1.29
N ILE A 30 -4.18 6.69 -0.18
CA ILE A 30 -4.51 6.21 1.18
C ILE A 30 -5.80 6.89 1.64
N GLU A 31 -6.78 6.06 1.99
CA GLU A 31 -8.06 6.49 2.56
C GLU A 31 -7.90 6.65 4.08
N VAL A 32 -8.28 7.80 4.60
CA VAL A 32 -8.22 8.13 6.03
C VAL A 32 -9.63 8.27 6.58
N THR A 33 -9.94 7.53 7.63
CA THR A 33 -11.20 7.60 8.36
C THR A 33 -10.95 8.00 9.80
N GLN A 34 -11.67 9.03 10.25
CA GLN A 34 -11.62 9.50 11.64
C GLN A 34 -13.00 9.32 12.26
N SER A 35 -13.11 8.52 13.30
CA SER A 35 -14.36 8.32 14.04
C SER A 35 -14.09 7.90 15.48
N GLY A 36 -14.89 8.44 16.42
CA GLY A 36 -14.83 8.04 17.83
C GLY A 36 -13.48 8.22 18.52
N GLY A 37 -12.64 9.15 18.05
CA GLY A 37 -11.29 9.35 18.55
C GLY A 37 -10.23 8.46 17.86
N ASP A 38 -10.63 7.53 17.02
CA ASP A 38 -9.74 6.66 16.27
C ASP A 38 -9.47 7.19 14.87
N ILE A 39 -8.25 6.92 14.38
CA ILE A 39 -7.84 7.20 13.00
C ILE A 39 -7.49 5.87 12.34
N SER A 40 -8.14 5.57 11.22
CA SER A 40 -7.90 4.39 10.41
C SER A 40 -7.39 4.78 9.03
N ILE A 41 -6.39 4.05 8.55
CA ILE A 41 -5.87 4.20 7.19
C ILE A 41 -6.05 2.90 6.42
N LYS A 42 -6.44 3.01 5.15
CA LYS A 42 -6.60 1.87 4.25
C LYS A 42 -6.35 2.26 2.80
N GLN A 43 -6.14 1.28 1.96
CA GLN A 43 -5.95 1.44 0.52
C GLN A 43 -6.87 0.49 -0.25
N SER A 44 -8.18 0.50 0.06
CA SER A 44 -9.16 -0.44 -0.51
C SER A 44 -9.25 -0.35 -2.03
N ALA A 45 -9.34 0.87 -2.58
CA ALA A 45 -9.39 1.10 -4.02
C ALA A 45 -8.09 0.69 -4.71
N TYR A 46 -6.94 1.00 -4.11
CA TYR A 46 -5.62 0.63 -4.62
C TYR A 46 -5.39 -0.88 -4.60
N ALA A 47 -5.74 -1.56 -3.49
CA ALA A 47 -5.65 -3.00 -3.38
C ALA A 47 -6.52 -3.70 -4.44
N ARG A 48 -7.74 -3.24 -4.64
CA ARG A 48 -8.64 -3.76 -5.67
C ARG A 48 -8.07 -3.58 -7.08
N LYS A 49 -7.45 -2.44 -7.35
CA LYS A 49 -6.77 -2.18 -8.63
C LYS A 49 -5.64 -3.19 -8.87
N ILE A 50 -4.79 -3.45 -7.88
CA ILE A 50 -3.70 -4.44 -7.99
C ILE A 50 -4.26 -5.84 -8.28
N LEU A 51 -5.29 -6.26 -7.54
CA LEU A 51 -5.92 -7.58 -7.73
C LEU A 51 -6.53 -7.72 -9.14
N LYS A 52 -7.13 -6.65 -9.65
CA LYS A 52 -7.70 -6.62 -11.00
C LYS A 52 -6.61 -6.73 -12.07
N GLU A 53 -5.53 -5.97 -11.93
CA GLU A 53 -4.39 -6.00 -12.86
C GLU A 53 -3.68 -7.36 -12.85
N ALA A 54 -3.60 -8.01 -11.69
CA ALA A 54 -3.06 -9.36 -11.54
C ALA A 54 -4.02 -10.47 -12.00
N GLY A 55 -5.28 -10.15 -12.33
CA GLY A 55 -6.28 -11.12 -12.77
C GLY A 55 -6.82 -12.03 -11.66
N ILE A 56 -6.68 -11.67 -10.39
CA ILE A 56 -7.08 -12.48 -9.23
C ILE A 56 -8.15 -11.83 -8.35
N LEU A 57 -8.87 -10.84 -8.86
CA LEU A 57 -9.87 -10.10 -8.08
C LEU A 57 -10.97 -11.01 -7.53
N GLU A 58 -11.37 -12.02 -8.28
CA GLU A 58 -12.41 -12.99 -7.91
C GLU A 58 -11.85 -14.26 -7.21
N SER A 59 -10.57 -14.27 -6.89
CA SER A 59 -9.95 -15.38 -6.18
C SER A 59 -10.37 -15.44 -4.71
N ASN A 60 -10.39 -16.63 -4.13
CA ASN A 60 -10.68 -16.81 -2.72
C ASN A 60 -9.59 -16.18 -1.84
N GLU A 61 -10.02 -15.65 -0.71
CA GLU A 61 -9.10 -15.11 0.29
C GLU A 61 -8.25 -16.20 0.94
N THR A 62 -7.03 -15.86 1.29
CA THR A 62 -6.14 -16.70 2.09
C THR A 62 -6.03 -16.16 3.53
N ILE A 63 -5.87 -17.06 4.50
CA ILE A 63 -5.75 -16.69 5.91
C ILE A 63 -4.40 -16.04 6.19
N ILE A 64 -3.33 -16.55 5.57
CA ILE A 64 -1.96 -16.04 5.71
C ILE A 64 -1.41 -15.62 4.36
N PRO A 65 -0.66 -14.51 4.28
CA PRO A 65 -0.11 -14.00 3.03
C PRO A 65 0.83 -14.98 2.33
N MET A 66 1.64 -15.70 3.09
CA MET A 66 2.57 -16.71 2.60
C MET A 66 2.91 -17.68 3.72
N ASP A 67 2.94 -18.99 3.42
CA ASP A 67 3.40 -19.99 4.38
C ASP A 67 4.88 -19.71 4.73
N PRO A 68 5.23 -19.59 6.03
CA PRO A 68 6.62 -19.37 6.46
C PRO A 68 7.59 -20.46 5.98
N ARG A 69 7.08 -21.65 5.65
CA ARG A 69 7.87 -22.79 5.13
C ARG A 69 8.10 -22.73 3.63
N THR A 70 7.46 -21.78 2.92
CA THR A 70 7.63 -21.62 1.46
C THR A 70 9.09 -21.31 1.15
N ARG A 71 9.69 -22.15 0.30
CA ARG A 71 11.06 -21.97 -0.18
C ARG A 71 11.04 -21.59 -1.65
N LEU A 72 11.57 -20.42 -1.94
CA LEU A 72 11.76 -19.93 -3.30
C LEU A 72 13.26 -19.96 -3.61
N THR A 73 13.63 -20.49 -4.77
CA THR A 73 15.03 -20.61 -5.21
C THR A 73 15.18 -20.03 -6.62
N LYS A 74 16.37 -19.50 -6.93
CA LYS A 74 16.67 -18.96 -8.27
C LYS A 74 16.74 -20.04 -9.35
N THR A 75 16.90 -21.29 -8.96
CA THR A 75 17.08 -22.43 -9.86
C THR A 75 15.86 -23.34 -9.92
N ALA A 76 14.71 -22.86 -9.44
CA ALA A 76 13.47 -23.62 -9.48
C ALA A 76 13.03 -23.85 -10.93
N GLU A 77 12.56 -25.07 -11.23
CA GLU A 77 11.92 -25.38 -12.50
C GLU A 77 10.56 -24.72 -12.56
N GLY A 78 10.24 -24.10 -13.67
CA GLY A 78 8.96 -23.42 -13.86
C GLY A 78 8.90 -22.66 -15.18
N THR A 79 7.74 -22.09 -15.44
CA THR A 79 7.56 -21.20 -16.59
C THR A 79 8.10 -19.82 -16.27
N MET A 80 8.90 -19.26 -17.16
CA MET A 80 9.42 -17.89 -17.01
C MET A 80 8.26 -16.89 -17.01
N VAL A 81 8.27 -15.95 -16.07
CA VAL A 81 7.30 -14.88 -16.00
C VAL A 81 7.83 -13.61 -16.68
N ASN A 82 6.92 -12.72 -17.07
CA ASN A 82 7.29 -11.42 -17.61
C ASN A 82 7.95 -10.56 -16.50
N SER A 83 9.22 -10.26 -16.65
CA SER A 83 10.00 -9.53 -15.63
C SER A 83 9.51 -8.11 -15.40
N ILE A 84 8.97 -7.45 -16.42
CA ILE A 84 8.41 -6.09 -16.32
C ILE A 84 7.13 -6.09 -15.50
N GLU A 85 6.22 -7.02 -15.78
CA GLU A 85 4.99 -7.20 -15.01
C GLU A 85 5.28 -7.56 -13.56
N TYR A 86 6.21 -8.48 -13.35
CA TYR A 86 6.63 -8.87 -11.99
C TYR A 86 7.17 -7.69 -11.19
N LYS A 87 8.09 -6.90 -11.75
CA LYS A 87 8.67 -5.72 -11.10
C LYS A 87 7.61 -4.66 -10.81
N SER A 88 6.68 -4.45 -11.73
CA SER A 88 5.56 -3.52 -11.55
C SER A 88 4.67 -3.95 -10.39
N LEU A 89 4.32 -5.24 -10.33
CA LEU A 89 3.51 -5.80 -9.25
C LEU A 89 4.21 -5.67 -7.88
N ILE A 90 5.50 -5.98 -7.81
CA ILE A 90 6.28 -5.80 -6.57
C ILE A 90 6.29 -4.33 -6.14
N GLY A 91 6.45 -3.40 -7.06
CA GLY A 91 6.35 -1.96 -6.77
C GLY A 91 5.00 -1.58 -6.16
N CYS A 92 3.91 -2.08 -6.72
CA CYS A 92 2.56 -1.88 -6.20
C CYS A 92 2.39 -2.48 -4.79
N LEU A 93 2.87 -3.70 -4.57
CA LEU A 93 2.80 -4.36 -3.26
C LEU A 93 3.62 -3.62 -2.20
N ARG A 94 4.79 -3.09 -2.55
CA ARG A 94 5.58 -2.26 -1.64
C ARG A 94 4.84 -1.00 -1.20
N TYR A 95 4.12 -0.36 -2.09
CA TYR A 95 3.29 0.80 -1.75
C TYR A 95 2.14 0.41 -0.81
N LEU A 96 1.52 -0.76 -1.02
CA LEU A 96 0.47 -1.29 -0.17
C LEU A 96 0.92 -1.54 1.28
N LEU A 97 2.23 -1.76 1.52
CA LEU A 97 2.77 -1.96 2.87
C LEU A 97 2.55 -0.76 3.80
N HIS A 98 2.32 0.44 3.28
CA HIS A 98 2.02 1.62 4.09
C HIS A 98 0.77 1.46 4.97
N THR A 99 -0.21 0.67 4.52
CA THR A 99 -1.43 0.36 5.28
C THR A 99 -1.55 -1.11 5.66
N ARG A 100 -0.70 -1.99 5.12
CA ARG A 100 -0.70 -3.43 5.32
C ARG A 100 0.71 -3.93 5.68
N PRO A 101 1.25 -3.54 6.86
CA PRO A 101 2.58 -3.96 7.28
C PRO A 101 2.72 -5.47 7.54
N ASP A 102 1.62 -6.17 7.74
CA ASP A 102 1.54 -7.63 7.85
C ASP A 102 2.05 -8.35 6.59
N LEU A 103 2.05 -7.70 5.42
CA LEU A 103 2.53 -8.23 4.16
C LEU A 103 4.03 -8.05 3.94
N SER A 104 4.74 -7.35 4.84
CA SER A 104 6.14 -6.95 4.64
C SER A 104 7.10 -8.12 4.44
N TYR A 105 6.95 -9.21 5.18
CA TYR A 105 7.77 -10.41 5.01
C TYR A 105 7.60 -11.03 3.62
N SER A 106 6.37 -11.26 3.20
CA SER A 106 6.06 -11.88 1.91
C SER A 106 6.53 -11.03 0.74
N VAL A 107 6.27 -9.73 0.78
CA VAL A 107 6.71 -8.79 -0.26
C VAL A 107 8.23 -8.65 -0.26
N GLY A 108 8.88 -8.63 0.90
CA GLY A 108 10.33 -8.62 1.03
C GLY A 108 10.98 -9.85 0.42
N LEU A 109 10.41 -11.03 0.65
CA LEU A 109 10.89 -12.29 0.07
C LEU A 109 10.75 -12.29 -1.46
N LEU A 110 9.58 -11.93 -1.98
CA LEU A 110 9.34 -11.85 -3.43
C LEU A 110 10.22 -10.81 -4.12
N SER A 111 10.55 -9.73 -3.43
CA SER A 111 11.42 -8.66 -3.95
C SER A 111 12.83 -9.12 -4.27
N ARG A 112 13.30 -10.22 -3.68
CA ARG A 112 14.64 -10.78 -3.95
C ARG A 112 14.79 -11.37 -5.35
N PHE A 113 13.68 -11.66 -6.01
CA PHE A 113 13.63 -12.30 -7.33
C PHE A 113 13.37 -11.33 -8.48
N MET A 114 13.49 -10.02 -8.26
CA MET A 114 13.21 -9.03 -9.31
C MET A 114 14.20 -9.03 -10.48
N GLN A 115 15.39 -9.56 -10.31
CA GLN A 115 16.38 -9.67 -11.41
C GLN A 115 16.03 -10.81 -12.36
N GLU A 116 15.67 -11.94 -11.80
CA GLU A 116 15.27 -13.17 -12.49
C GLU A 116 14.04 -13.76 -11.79
N PRO A 117 12.86 -13.24 -12.11
CA PRO A 117 11.63 -13.70 -11.47
C PRO A 117 11.18 -15.09 -11.96
#